data_233b45a5b81519d841a5f55bba7603b4
#
_entry.id   233b45a5b81519d841a5f55bba7603b4
#
_cell.length_a   1.000
_cell.length_b   1.000
_cell.length_c   1.000
_cell.angle_alpha   90.00
_cell.angle_beta   90.00
_cell.angle_gamma   90.00
#
_symmetry.space_group_name_H-M   'P 1'
#
loop_
_entity.id
_entity.type
_entity.pdbx_description
1 polymer ?
#
loop_
_entity_poly.entity_id
_entity_poly.type
_entity_poly.pdbx_seq_one_letter_code
_entity_poly.pdbx_strand_id
1 'polypeptide(L)'
;HDGCHFSYEGYKEFANRILPLVSRDFYDENTSSIITPPQLLNTYYSGKKEITLTFDQKIKIEFEYEHNGLKHLMKDQFFFSFDNRKPFINKVIEKLEFKNDQIIIHLNTNQKFLNITWLPNKDYLNTNDVYNGPWITGLNNNIGALSFDNRSINK
;
A
#
# COMPACT_ATOMS: atom_id res chain seq x y z
N HIS A 1 20.27 -4.91 15.29
CA HIS A 1 18.93 -4.49 15.74
C HIS A 1 18.13 -5.74 16.11
N ASP A 2 17.45 -5.75 17.24
CA ASP A 2 16.82 -6.94 17.83
C ASP A 2 15.41 -7.27 17.26
N GLY A 3 14.96 -6.51 16.27
CA GLY A 3 13.66 -6.68 15.64
C GLY A 3 12.44 -6.21 16.46
N CYS A 4 12.64 -5.80 17.72
CA CYS A 4 11.58 -5.35 18.61
C CYS A 4 11.62 -3.83 18.91
N HIS A 5 12.80 -3.22 18.79
CA HIS A 5 13.00 -1.81 19.13
C HIS A 5 13.40 -1.02 17.89
N PHE A 6 12.94 0.22 17.83
CA PHE A 6 13.43 1.14 16.80
C PHE A 6 14.89 1.51 17.09
N SER A 7 15.65 1.77 16.01
CA SER A 7 16.92 2.49 16.14
C SER A 7 16.68 3.93 16.64
N TYR A 8 17.72 4.64 17.01
CA TYR A 8 17.61 6.07 17.37
C TYR A 8 16.91 6.89 16.28
N GLU A 9 17.29 6.69 15.01
CA GLU A 9 16.66 7.37 13.88
C GLU A 9 15.21 6.93 13.69
N GLY A 10 14.88 5.68 13.96
CA GLY A 10 13.51 5.18 13.94
C GLY A 10 12.62 5.81 15.01
N TYR A 11 13.13 6.00 16.22
CA TYR A 11 12.40 6.72 17.27
C TYR A 11 12.18 8.18 16.92
N LYS A 12 13.18 8.84 16.35
CA LYS A 12 13.07 10.22 15.88
C LYS A 12 12.01 10.37 14.79
N GLU A 13 12.02 9.47 13.81
CA GLU A 13 11.02 9.45 12.75
C GLU A 13 9.61 9.20 13.30
N PHE A 14 9.46 8.25 14.23
CA PHE A 14 8.21 8.00 14.93
C PHE A 14 7.68 9.24 15.67
N ALA A 15 8.54 9.93 16.41
CA ALA A 15 8.19 11.17 17.10
C ALA A 15 7.76 12.27 16.09
N ASN A 16 8.48 12.44 14.99
CA ASN A 16 8.13 13.40 13.94
C ASN A 16 6.77 13.11 13.30
N ARG A 17 6.37 11.86 13.18
CA ARG A 17 5.05 11.47 12.64
C ARG A 17 3.92 11.63 13.64
N ILE A 18 4.19 11.42 14.93
CA ILE A 18 3.17 11.56 15.98
C ILE A 18 2.95 13.02 16.36
N LEU A 19 4.00 13.84 16.38
CA LEU A 19 3.89 15.23 16.83
C LEU A 19 2.78 16.02 16.14
N PRO A 20 2.61 16.00 14.81
CA PRO A 20 1.51 16.71 14.16
C PRO A 20 0.12 16.24 14.58
N LEU A 21 -0.04 14.95 14.89
CA LEU A 21 -1.30 14.39 15.39
C LEU A 21 -1.60 14.90 16.80
N VAL A 22 -0.59 14.88 17.68
CA VAL A 22 -0.69 15.40 19.05
C VAL A 22 -0.99 16.89 19.03
N SER A 23 -0.28 17.68 18.19
CA SER A 23 -0.51 19.12 18.05
C SER A 23 -1.94 19.41 17.63
N ARG A 24 -2.47 18.69 16.65
CA ARG A 24 -3.86 18.84 16.21
C ARG A 24 -4.87 18.46 17.30
N ASP A 25 -4.68 17.30 17.94
CA ASP A 25 -5.70 16.69 18.77
C ASP A 25 -5.72 17.24 20.23
N PHE A 26 -4.58 17.79 20.70
CA PHE A 26 -4.42 18.23 22.08
C PHE A 26 -4.09 19.72 22.23
N TYR A 27 -3.59 20.36 21.17
CA TYR A 27 -3.18 21.77 21.24
C TYR A 27 -3.91 22.66 20.23
N ASP A 28 -4.96 22.15 19.58
CA ASP A 28 -5.80 22.87 18.61
C ASP A 28 -5.00 23.56 17.48
N GLU A 29 -3.80 23.04 17.18
CA GLU A 29 -3.01 23.56 16.07
C GLU A 29 -3.62 23.16 14.73
N ASN A 30 -3.98 24.14 13.92
CA ASN A 30 -4.44 23.93 12.56
C ASN A 30 -3.30 23.44 11.68
N THR A 31 -3.18 22.14 11.50
CA THR A 31 -2.24 21.58 10.53
C THR A 31 -2.87 21.64 9.14
N SER A 32 -2.35 22.51 8.28
CA SER A 32 -2.77 22.59 6.85
C SER A 32 -2.29 21.38 6.02
N SER A 33 -1.47 20.53 6.59
CA SER A 33 -0.87 19.36 5.92
C SER A 33 -1.65 18.10 6.20
N ILE A 34 -1.71 17.21 5.19
CA ILE A 34 -2.23 15.85 5.35
C ILE A 34 -1.23 15.06 6.20
N ILE A 35 -1.65 14.66 7.39
CA ILE A 35 -0.81 13.96 8.39
C ILE A 35 -1.23 12.50 8.59
N THR A 36 -2.17 12.03 7.81
CA THR A 36 -2.69 10.65 7.88
C THR A 36 -2.15 9.79 6.73
N PRO A 37 -2.00 8.48 6.92
CA PRO A 37 -1.64 7.56 5.85
C PRO A 37 -2.74 7.56 4.76
N PRO A 38 -2.37 7.36 3.47
CA PRO A 38 -3.34 7.15 2.42
C PRO A 38 -4.24 5.96 2.73
N GLN A 39 -5.55 6.14 2.50
CA GLN A 39 -6.55 5.11 2.67
C GLN A 39 -7.24 4.79 1.35
N LEU A 40 -7.46 3.52 1.08
CA LEU A 40 -8.22 3.09 -0.08
C LEU A 40 -9.71 3.43 0.11
N LEU A 41 -10.24 4.30 -0.73
CA LEU A 41 -11.65 4.69 -0.74
C LEU A 41 -12.49 3.74 -1.60
N ASN A 42 -12.05 3.48 -2.82
CA ASN A 42 -12.83 2.75 -3.80
C ASN A 42 -11.98 1.82 -4.66
N THR A 43 -12.62 0.74 -5.13
CA THR A 43 -12.04 -0.25 -6.04
C THR A 43 -13.10 -0.67 -7.04
N TYR A 44 -12.83 -0.53 -8.33
CA TYR A 44 -13.80 -0.87 -9.36
C TYR A 44 -13.14 -1.29 -10.68
N TYR A 45 -13.89 -2.01 -11.51
CA TYR A 45 -13.50 -2.30 -12.88
C TYR A 45 -13.69 -1.06 -13.75
N SER A 46 -12.59 -0.44 -14.18
CA SER A 46 -12.59 0.67 -15.16
C SER A 46 -12.57 0.19 -16.61
N GLY A 47 -12.30 -1.09 -16.82
CA GLY A 47 -12.28 -1.72 -18.14
C GLY A 47 -12.43 -3.23 -18.08
N LYS A 48 -12.35 -3.87 -19.26
CA LYS A 48 -12.50 -5.33 -19.36
C LYS A 48 -11.43 -6.10 -18.59
N LYS A 49 -10.19 -5.58 -18.60
CA LYS A 49 -9.01 -6.12 -17.90
C LYS A 49 -8.37 -5.08 -16.99
N GLU A 50 -9.13 -4.14 -16.50
CA GLU A 50 -8.60 -3.00 -15.79
C GLU A 50 -9.36 -2.76 -14.50
N ILE A 51 -8.62 -2.57 -13.42
CA ILE A 51 -9.15 -2.26 -12.09
C ILE A 51 -8.51 -0.95 -11.64
N THR A 52 -9.33 -0.02 -11.18
CA THR A 52 -8.87 1.24 -10.59
C THR A 52 -9.07 1.21 -9.07
N LEU A 53 -8.01 1.55 -8.36
CA LEU A 53 -7.98 1.82 -6.94
C LEU A 53 -7.93 3.33 -6.75
N THR A 54 -8.80 3.90 -5.92
CA THR A 54 -8.79 5.34 -5.60
C THR A 54 -8.53 5.54 -4.12
N PHE A 55 -7.58 6.42 -3.81
CA PHE A 55 -7.18 6.78 -2.44
C PHE A 55 -7.76 8.13 -2.05
N ASP A 56 -7.78 8.43 -0.75
CA ASP A 56 -8.26 9.69 -0.16
C ASP A 56 -7.31 10.87 -0.37
N GLN A 57 -6.11 10.61 -0.87
CA GLN A 57 -5.09 11.63 -1.11
C GLN A 57 -4.17 11.23 -2.28
N LYS A 58 -3.39 12.20 -2.78
CA LYS A 58 -2.38 11.93 -3.81
C LYS A 58 -1.31 10.99 -3.27
N ILE A 59 -0.95 10.00 -4.08
CA ILE A 59 0.01 8.96 -3.74
C ILE A 59 1.22 8.98 -4.67
N LYS A 60 2.27 8.32 -4.26
CA LYS A 60 3.37 7.84 -5.10
C LYS A 60 3.60 6.36 -4.85
N ILE A 61 4.18 5.67 -5.82
CA ILE A 61 4.39 4.23 -5.79
C ILE A 61 5.85 3.94 -6.11
N GLU A 62 6.46 3.09 -5.30
CA GLU A 62 7.67 2.37 -5.68
C GLU A 62 7.25 1.14 -6.48
N PHE A 63 7.66 1.06 -7.75
CA PHE A 63 7.31 -0.10 -8.58
C PHE A 63 8.11 -1.33 -8.24
N GLU A 64 9.32 -1.13 -7.74
CA GLU A 64 10.24 -2.19 -7.36
C GLU A 64 11.14 -1.74 -6.21
N TYR A 65 11.57 -2.70 -5.43
CA TYR A 65 12.52 -2.52 -4.34
C TYR A 65 13.49 -3.71 -4.31
N GLU A 66 14.77 -3.46 -4.13
CA GLU A 66 15.77 -4.51 -3.98
C GLU A 66 16.15 -4.65 -2.50
N HIS A 67 16.07 -5.88 -1.99
CA HIS A 67 16.43 -6.22 -0.63
C HIS A 67 17.18 -7.55 -0.60
N ASN A 68 18.36 -7.57 0.03
CA ASN A 68 19.23 -8.76 0.13
C ASN A 68 19.49 -9.45 -1.23
N GLY A 69 19.67 -8.67 -2.30
CA GLY A 69 19.89 -9.19 -3.65
C GLY A 69 18.64 -9.78 -4.32
N LEU A 70 17.47 -9.65 -3.70
CA LEU A 70 16.17 -10.03 -4.26
C LEU A 70 15.39 -8.80 -4.69
N LYS A 71 14.82 -8.87 -5.88
CA LYS A 71 13.99 -7.83 -6.44
C LYS A 71 12.52 -8.11 -6.13
N HIS A 72 11.88 -7.17 -5.45
CA HIS A 72 10.47 -7.22 -5.09
C HIS A 72 9.69 -6.24 -5.96
N LEU A 73 8.62 -6.72 -6.59
CA LEU A 73 7.80 -5.90 -7.47
C LEU A 73 6.48 -5.54 -6.78
N MET A 74 6.05 -4.27 -6.91
CA MET A 74 4.78 -3.81 -6.36
C MET A 74 3.60 -4.64 -6.90
N LYS A 75 3.61 -5.00 -8.17
CA LYS A 75 2.53 -5.80 -8.77
C LYS A 75 2.34 -7.18 -8.11
N ASP A 76 3.40 -7.73 -7.50
CA ASP A 76 3.36 -9.04 -6.82
C ASP A 76 2.82 -8.92 -5.39
N GLN A 77 2.60 -7.69 -4.90
CA GLN A 77 2.04 -7.41 -3.56
C GLN A 77 0.50 -7.36 -3.55
N PHE A 78 -0.12 -7.47 -4.72
CA PHE A 78 -1.58 -7.53 -4.83
C PHE A 78 -2.06 -8.96 -5.03
N PHE A 79 -3.09 -9.31 -4.29
CA PHE A 79 -3.72 -10.62 -4.30
C PHE A 79 -5.20 -10.48 -4.62
N PHE A 80 -5.73 -11.43 -5.38
CA PHE A 80 -7.11 -11.41 -5.84
C PHE A 80 -7.86 -12.67 -5.40
N SER A 81 -9.17 -12.57 -5.21
CA SER A 81 -10.02 -13.72 -4.95
C SER A 81 -11.32 -13.67 -5.77
N PHE A 82 -11.88 -14.85 -6.05
CA PHE A 82 -13.17 -15.02 -6.71
C PHE A 82 -14.33 -15.01 -5.73
N ASP A 83 -14.06 -15.21 -4.47
CA ASP A 83 -15.00 -15.17 -3.37
C ASP A 83 -14.33 -14.61 -2.12
N ASN A 84 -15.06 -14.54 -1.02
CA ASN A 84 -14.51 -14.07 0.25
C ASN A 84 -13.60 -15.10 0.95
N ARG A 85 -13.19 -16.15 0.25
CA ARG A 85 -12.39 -17.26 0.78
C ARG A 85 -11.04 -17.36 0.06
N LYS A 86 -10.07 -17.91 0.76
CA LYS A 86 -8.78 -18.30 0.16
C LYS A 86 -8.96 -19.52 -0.77
N PRO A 87 -8.14 -19.72 -1.79
CA PRO A 87 -6.83 -19.11 -1.96
C PRO A 87 -6.87 -17.74 -2.67
N PHE A 88 -5.94 -16.89 -2.30
CA PHE A 88 -5.64 -15.68 -3.05
C PHE A 88 -4.78 -16.00 -4.28
N ILE A 89 -5.09 -15.34 -5.39
CA ILE A 89 -4.34 -15.45 -6.64
C ILE A 89 -3.47 -14.20 -6.79
N ASN A 90 -2.21 -14.38 -7.05
CA ASN A 90 -1.28 -13.31 -7.41
C ASN A 90 -0.69 -13.53 -8.82
N LYS A 91 0.23 -12.67 -9.27
CA LYS A 91 0.89 -12.74 -10.58
C LYS A 91 -0.06 -12.66 -11.79
N VAL A 92 -1.23 -12.08 -11.59
CA VAL A 92 -2.21 -11.84 -12.65
C VAL A 92 -2.16 -10.40 -13.18
N ILE A 93 -1.25 -9.59 -12.65
CA ILE A 93 -1.03 -8.20 -13.08
C ILE A 93 0.03 -8.18 -14.18
N GLU A 94 -0.37 -7.64 -15.32
CA GLU A 94 0.53 -7.34 -16.42
C GLU A 94 1.33 -6.07 -16.13
N LYS A 95 0.63 -4.99 -15.80
CA LYS A 95 1.19 -3.65 -15.62
C LYS A 95 0.46 -2.90 -14.52
N LEU A 96 1.18 -2.03 -13.82
CA LEU A 96 0.63 -1.00 -12.92
C LEU A 96 0.92 0.37 -13.50
N GLU A 97 -0.08 1.25 -13.44
CA GLU A 97 0.06 2.68 -13.67
C GLU A 97 -0.47 3.43 -12.45
N PHE A 98 0.01 4.66 -12.23
CA PHE A 98 -0.57 5.53 -11.22
C PHE A 98 -0.74 6.95 -11.75
N LYS A 99 -1.78 7.61 -11.26
CA LYS A 99 -2.06 9.00 -11.61
C LYS A 99 -2.72 9.67 -10.42
N ASN A 100 -2.06 10.65 -9.83
CA ASN A 100 -2.54 11.40 -8.68
C ASN A 100 -2.85 10.50 -7.46
N ASP A 101 -4.13 10.22 -7.25
CA ASP A 101 -4.71 9.44 -6.15
C ASP A 101 -5.14 8.02 -6.59
N GLN A 102 -4.80 7.62 -7.81
CA GLN A 102 -5.26 6.37 -8.40
C GLN A 102 -4.12 5.43 -8.78
N ILE A 103 -4.37 4.14 -8.57
CA ILE A 103 -3.60 3.04 -9.16
C ILE A 103 -4.48 2.35 -10.19
N ILE A 104 -3.97 2.19 -11.39
CA ILE A 104 -4.62 1.46 -12.47
C ILE A 104 -3.88 0.14 -12.65
N ILE A 105 -4.60 -0.95 -12.44
CA ILE A 105 -4.09 -2.32 -12.53
C ILE A 105 -4.55 -2.93 -13.85
N HIS A 106 -3.61 -3.25 -14.74
CA HIS A 106 -3.89 -3.99 -15.97
C HIS A 106 -3.66 -5.49 -15.74
N LEU A 107 -4.70 -6.29 -16.02
CA LEU A 107 -4.68 -7.74 -15.80
C LEU A 107 -4.23 -8.48 -17.06
N ASN A 108 -3.44 -9.53 -16.89
CA ASN A 108 -3.06 -10.46 -17.99
C ASN A 108 -4.17 -11.49 -18.32
N THR A 109 -5.30 -11.44 -17.62
CA THR A 109 -6.42 -12.38 -17.74
C THR A 109 -7.75 -11.65 -17.96
N ASN A 110 -8.73 -12.36 -18.54
CA ASN A 110 -10.12 -11.90 -18.63
C ASN A 110 -10.97 -12.33 -17.43
N GLN A 111 -10.41 -13.07 -16.50
CA GLN A 111 -11.13 -13.48 -15.29
C GLN A 111 -11.55 -12.27 -14.47
N LYS A 112 -12.74 -12.33 -13.89
CA LYS A 112 -13.25 -11.29 -13.00
C LYS A 112 -13.10 -11.75 -11.57
N PHE A 113 -12.40 -10.95 -10.79
CA PHE A 113 -12.22 -11.15 -9.37
C PHE A 113 -13.29 -10.39 -8.58
N LEU A 114 -13.66 -10.89 -7.44
CA LEU A 114 -14.59 -10.20 -6.54
C LEU A 114 -13.88 -9.27 -5.58
N ASN A 115 -12.68 -9.65 -5.14
CA ASN A 115 -11.97 -8.90 -4.12
C ASN A 115 -10.49 -8.77 -4.46
N ILE A 116 -9.90 -7.73 -3.87
CA ILE A 116 -8.47 -7.43 -3.92
C ILE A 116 -7.93 -7.19 -2.51
N THR A 117 -6.74 -7.68 -2.28
CA THR A 117 -5.95 -7.48 -1.05
C THR A 117 -4.61 -6.89 -1.41
N TRP A 118 -4.14 -5.92 -0.63
CA TRP A 118 -2.76 -5.44 -0.68
C TRP A 118 -2.16 -5.52 0.71
N LEU A 119 -1.20 -6.41 0.84
CA LEU A 119 -0.44 -6.61 2.06
C LEU A 119 1.03 -6.72 1.70
N PRO A 120 1.93 -6.25 2.56
CA PRO A 120 3.35 -6.53 2.43
C PRO A 120 3.59 -8.02 2.32
N ASN A 121 4.41 -8.43 1.35
CA ASN A 121 4.73 -9.82 1.14
C ASN A 121 5.55 -10.38 2.34
N LYS A 122 5.14 -11.53 2.86
CA LYS A 122 5.85 -12.23 3.95
C LYS A 122 7.10 -12.99 3.47
N ASP A 123 7.28 -13.14 2.15
CA ASP A 123 8.45 -13.85 1.57
C ASP A 123 9.78 -13.10 1.79
N TYR A 124 9.72 -11.88 2.34
CA TYR A 124 10.89 -11.17 2.86
C TYR A 124 11.55 -11.89 4.05
N LEU A 125 10.84 -12.78 4.66
CA LEU A 125 11.13 -13.18 6.01
C LEU A 125 12.00 -14.44 6.06
N ASN A 126 13.27 -14.25 5.94
CA ASN A 126 14.15 -14.81 6.95
C ASN A 126 13.83 -14.08 8.26
N THR A 127 13.72 -14.77 9.35
CA THR A 127 13.14 -14.43 10.65
C THR A 127 13.46 -13.07 11.28
N ASN A 128 14.31 -12.23 10.69
CA ASN A 128 14.74 -10.94 11.19
C ASN A 128 14.57 -9.78 10.17
N ASP A 129 14.05 -10.04 8.97
CA ASP A 129 13.89 -9.00 7.97
C ASP A 129 12.55 -8.29 8.12
N VAL A 130 12.60 -6.97 8.21
CA VAL A 130 11.41 -6.11 8.15
C VAL A 130 11.08 -5.79 6.70
N TYR A 131 9.80 -5.63 6.39
CA TYR A 131 9.37 -5.17 5.09
C TYR A 131 9.89 -3.75 4.81
N ASN A 132 10.69 -3.62 3.76
CA ASN A 132 11.33 -2.36 3.37
C ASN A 132 10.77 -1.76 2.07
N GLY A 133 9.79 -2.39 1.47
CA GLY A 133 9.19 -1.96 0.21
C GLY A 133 8.92 -3.12 -0.75
N PRO A 134 8.34 -2.86 -1.90
CA PRO A 134 7.95 -1.54 -2.43
C PRO A 134 6.73 -0.92 -1.73
N TRP A 135 6.70 0.42 -1.62
CA TRP A 135 5.67 1.13 -0.87
C TRP A 135 4.70 1.90 -1.75
N ILE A 136 3.46 2.01 -1.29
CA ILE A 136 2.51 3.07 -1.65
C ILE A 136 2.59 4.09 -0.53
N THR A 137 2.88 5.35 -0.85
CA THR A 137 3.03 6.42 0.15
C THR A 137 2.26 7.66 -0.27
N GLY A 138 1.88 8.49 0.69
CA GLY A 138 1.33 9.81 0.41
C GLY A 138 2.37 10.70 -0.29
N LEU A 139 1.95 11.40 -1.34
CA LEU A 139 2.85 12.23 -2.15
C LEU A 139 3.49 13.35 -1.32
N ASN A 140 2.72 13.95 -0.41
CA ASN A 140 3.13 15.15 0.33
C ASN A 140 3.72 14.83 1.72
N ASN A 141 3.39 13.68 2.29
CA ASN A 141 3.76 13.35 3.67
C ASN A 141 4.71 12.16 3.80
N ASN A 142 4.97 11.42 2.72
CA ASN A 142 5.79 10.20 2.70
C ASN A 142 5.32 9.09 3.67
N ILE A 143 4.07 9.17 4.16
CA ILE A 143 3.52 8.16 5.06
C ILE A 143 3.05 6.97 4.21
N GLY A 144 3.42 5.75 4.61
CA GLY A 144 2.96 4.53 3.95
C GLY A 144 1.44 4.39 4.01
N ALA A 145 0.82 3.97 2.91
CA ALA A 145 -0.61 3.71 2.86
C ALA A 145 -0.99 2.58 3.82
N LEU A 146 -2.21 2.63 4.34
CA LEU A 146 -2.77 1.50 5.08
C LEU A 146 -2.95 0.31 4.14
N SER A 147 -2.50 -0.85 4.58
CA SER A 147 -2.83 -2.11 3.91
C SER A 147 -4.34 -2.34 3.93
N PHE A 148 -4.82 -3.09 2.96
CA PHE A 148 -6.23 -3.46 2.90
C PHE A 148 -6.38 -4.93 2.56
N ASP A 149 -7.38 -5.53 3.17
CA ASP A 149 -7.69 -6.94 2.96
C ASP A 149 -9.11 -7.11 2.43
N ASN A 150 -9.26 -8.02 1.47
CA ASN A 150 -10.52 -8.50 0.93
C ASN A 150 -11.51 -7.38 0.52
N ARG A 151 -10.98 -6.32 -0.10
CA ARG A 151 -11.79 -5.19 -0.57
C ARG A 151 -12.54 -5.57 -1.83
N SER A 152 -13.86 -5.39 -1.81
CA SER A 152 -14.73 -5.70 -2.95
C SER A 152 -14.40 -4.82 -4.16
N ILE A 153 -14.34 -5.45 -5.33
CA ILE A 153 -14.17 -4.77 -6.62
C ILE A 153 -15.55 -4.54 -7.22
N ASN A 154 -15.97 -3.28 -7.25
CA ASN A 154 -17.27 -2.88 -7.81
C ASN A 154 -17.28 -3.07 -9.33
N LYS A 155 -18.49 -3.30 -9.88
CA LYS A 155 -18.71 -3.44 -11.33
C LYS A 155 -18.87 -2.10 -12.00
#